data_1413e5411e6f14177778ef95fef19404
#
_entry.id   1413e5411e6f14177778ef95fef19404
#
_cell.length_a   1.000
_cell.length_b   1.000
_cell.length_c   1.000
_cell.angle_alpha   90.00
_cell.angle_beta   90.00
_cell.angle_gamma   90.00
#
_symmetry.space_group_name_H-M   'P 1'
#
loop_
_entity.id
_entity.type
_entity.pdbx_description
1 polymer ?
#
loop_
_entity_poly.entity_id
_entity_poly.type
_entity_poly.pdbx_seq_one_letter_code
_entity_poly.pdbx_strand_id
1 'polypeptide(L)'
;MHWHSCSHISYVYYVQTPGDPLVLHRRNPNEWFGDAFQFKTDHNYCNGDGYAITPKAEHLVVFPGSLEHYTAPEDREHTRISIAGDVILTLKDRIDKEAGLLHPRCWKQF
;
A
#
# COMPACT_ATOMS: atom_id res chain seq x y z
N MET A 1 2.30 7.63 -7.99
CA MET A 1 2.87 6.51 -7.22
C MET A 1 3.56 7.06 -5.99
N HIS A 2 3.26 6.53 -4.80
CA HIS A 2 3.87 6.94 -3.52
C HIS A 2 3.84 5.76 -2.52
N TRP A 3 4.55 5.90 -1.42
CA TRP A 3 4.57 4.99 -0.29
C TRP A 3 4.46 5.77 1.03
N HIS A 4 4.24 5.08 2.14
CA HIS A 4 4.17 5.67 3.48
C HIS A 4 5.37 5.22 4.32
N SER A 5 6.35 6.08 4.50
CA SER A 5 7.64 5.74 5.15
C SER A 5 7.52 5.37 6.63
N CYS A 6 6.48 5.82 7.31
CA CYS A 6 6.26 5.61 8.74
C CYS A 6 5.06 4.71 9.05
N SER A 7 4.38 4.17 8.04
CA SER A 7 3.23 3.30 8.21
C SER A 7 3.63 1.83 8.19
N HIS A 8 3.07 1.04 9.10
CA HIS A 8 3.20 -0.42 9.06
C HIS A 8 2.13 -1.03 8.16
N ILE A 9 0.92 -0.49 8.23
CA ILE A 9 -0.23 -0.93 7.45
C ILE A 9 -0.93 0.31 6.91
N SER A 10 -1.25 0.30 5.63
CA SER A 10 -2.12 1.28 4.99
C SER A 10 -3.44 0.64 4.63
N TYR A 11 -4.50 1.41 4.63
CA TYR A 11 -5.80 0.94 4.21
C TYR A 11 -6.56 1.98 3.40
N VAL A 12 -7.46 1.50 2.55
CA VAL A 12 -8.41 2.32 1.79
C VAL A 12 -9.78 1.67 1.87
N TYR A 13 -10.76 2.39 2.40
CA TYR A 13 -12.17 2.01 2.36
C TYR A 13 -12.88 2.78 1.25
N TYR A 14 -13.57 2.08 0.38
CA TYR A 14 -14.27 2.64 -0.76
C TYR A 14 -15.74 2.83 -0.44
N VAL A 15 -16.15 4.07 -0.20
CA VAL A 15 -17.57 4.43 0.00
C VAL A 15 -18.31 4.35 -1.33
N GLN A 16 -17.68 4.88 -2.38
CA GLN A 16 -18.20 4.86 -3.75
C GLN A 16 -17.02 4.75 -4.71
N THR A 17 -17.15 3.92 -5.73
CA THR A 17 -16.13 3.78 -6.75
C THR A 17 -16.72 3.31 -8.07
N PRO A 18 -16.28 3.85 -9.21
CA PRO A 18 -16.62 3.34 -10.53
C PRO A 18 -15.85 2.06 -10.89
N GLY A 19 -14.93 1.62 -10.04
CA GLY A 19 -14.16 0.40 -10.27
C GLY A 19 -12.70 0.64 -10.64
N ASP A 20 -12.20 1.80 -10.31
CA ASP A 20 -10.83 2.22 -10.61
C ASP A 20 -9.79 1.38 -9.91
N PRO A 21 -8.86 0.77 -10.62
CA PRO A 21 -7.91 -0.12 -10.01
C PRO A 21 -6.96 0.62 -9.06
N LEU A 22 -6.84 0.08 -7.85
CA LEU A 22 -5.72 0.36 -6.98
C LEU A 22 -4.56 -0.54 -7.41
N VAL A 23 -3.49 0.04 -7.87
CA VAL A 23 -2.30 -0.71 -8.26
C VAL A 23 -1.31 -0.69 -7.09
N LEU A 24 -0.98 -1.87 -6.60
CA LEU A 24 0.07 -2.12 -5.61
C LEU A 24 1.31 -2.56 -6.36
N HIS A 25 2.41 -1.87 -6.16
CA HIS A 25 3.69 -2.17 -6.81
C HIS A 25 4.68 -2.72 -5.79
N ARG A 26 5.24 -3.89 -6.08
CA ARG A 26 6.27 -4.50 -5.25
C ARG A 26 7.63 -4.02 -5.74
N ARG A 27 8.31 -3.22 -4.93
CA ARG A 27 9.71 -2.91 -5.17
C ARG A 27 10.56 -4.15 -4.88
N ASN A 28 10.92 -4.87 -5.93
CA ASN A 28 11.80 -6.02 -5.80
C ASN A 28 13.26 -5.53 -5.94
N PRO A 29 14.09 -5.62 -4.91
CA PRO A 29 15.50 -5.21 -5.00
C PRO A 29 16.32 -6.06 -5.99
N ASN A 30 15.80 -7.21 -6.39
CA ASN A 30 16.42 -8.10 -7.38
C ASN A 30 15.79 -8.01 -8.78
N GLU A 31 14.93 -7.03 -9.01
CA GLU A 31 14.21 -6.84 -10.26
C GLU A 31 15.17 -6.72 -11.46
N TRP A 32 16.26 -5.95 -11.27
CA TRP A 32 17.30 -5.78 -12.28
C TRP A 32 17.91 -7.11 -12.76
N PHE A 33 18.01 -8.11 -11.85
CA PHE A 33 18.58 -9.40 -12.20
C PHE A 33 17.64 -10.22 -13.08
N GLY A 34 16.35 -10.23 -12.75
CA GLY A 34 15.32 -10.90 -13.54
C GLY A 34 15.17 -10.28 -14.94
N ASP A 35 15.18 -8.97 -15.02
CA ASP A 35 15.02 -8.24 -16.27
C ASP A 35 16.27 -8.32 -17.15
N ALA A 36 17.46 -8.21 -16.53
CA ALA A 36 18.72 -8.30 -17.26
C ALA A 36 18.93 -9.66 -17.95
N PHE A 37 18.44 -10.73 -17.36
CA PHE A 37 18.61 -12.07 -17.90
C PHE A 37 17.36 -12.67 -18.57
N GLN A 38 16.24 -11.91 -18.60
CA GLN A 38 14.98 -12.33 -19.22
C GLN A 38 14.46 -13.71 -18.74
N PHE A 39 14.64 -14.01 -17.47
CA PHE A 39 14.19 -15.30 -16.91
C PHE A 39 12.67 -15.38 -16.69
N LYS A 40 11.98 -14.24 -16.77
CA LYS A 40 10.52 -14.21 -16.65
C LYS A 40 9.89 -14.57 -17.99
N THR A 41 9.38 -15.77 -18.10
CA THR A 41 8.65 -16.23 -19.30
C THR A 41 7.15 -15.96 -19.21
N ASP A 42 6.60 -15.92 -17.98
CA ASP A 42 5.20 -15.68 -17.71
C ASP A 42 5.01 -14.71 -16.54
N HIS A 43 3.94 -13.92 -16.58
CA HIS A 43 3.56 -13.03 -15.47
C HIS A 43 2.48 -13.67 -14.60
N ASN A 44 2.77 -13.79 -13.31
CA ASN A 44 1.81 -14.24 -12.30
C ASN A 44 1.98 -13.45 -10.99
N TYR A 45 1.09 -13.69 -10.02
CA TYR A 45 1.12 -12.94 -8.75
C TYR A 45 2.39 -13.14 -7.90
N CYS A 46 3.19 -14.17 -8.18
CA CYS A 46 4.45 -14.43 -7.46
C CYS A 46 5.63 -13.69 -8.07
N ASN A 47 5.63 -13.45 -9.37
CA ASN A 47 6.74 -12.85 -10.11
C ASN A 47 6.39 -11.52 -10.79
N GLY A 48 5.15 -11.08 -10.70
CA GLY A 48 4.70 -9.79 -11.20
C GLY A 48 5.20 -8.64 -10.33
N ASP A 49 5.46 -7.50 -10.96
CA ASP A 49 5.95 -6.29 -10.30
C ASP A 49 4.81 -5.46 -9.69
N GLY A 50 3.60 -5.71 -10.13
CA GLY A 50 2.41 -5.03 -9.66
C GLY A 50 1.18 -5.92 -9.61
N TYR A 51 0.26 -5.57 -8.73
CA TYR A 51 -1.02 -6.22 -8.59
C TYR A 51 -2.13 -5.16 -8.61
N ALA A 52 -3.05 -5.28 -9.56
CA ALA A 52 -4.18 -4.38 -9.67
C ALA A 52 -5.41 -4.97 -8.97
N ILE A 53 -5.95 -4.21 -8.03
CA ILE A 53 -7.18 -4.54 -7.31
C ILE A 53 -8.28 -3.64 -7.86
N THR A 54 -9.34 -4.23 -8.40
CA THR A 54 -10.54 -3.50 -8.79
C THR A 54 -11.51 -3.47 -7.59
N PRO A 55 -11.59 -2.36 -6.86
CA PRO A 55 -12.45 -2.28 -5.68
C PRO A 55 -13.91 -2.17 -6.08
N LYS A 56 -14.79 -2.57 -5.17
CA LYS A 56 -16.21 -2.28 -5.21
C LYS A 56 -16.57 -1.35 -4.05
N ALA A 57 -17.73 -0.71 -4.12
CA ALA A 57 -18.27 0.01 -2.97
C ALA A 57 -18.32 -0.92 -1.74
N GLU A 58 -18.09 -0.35 -0.56
CA GLU A 58 -18.03 -1.06 0.73
C GLU A 58 -16.84 -2.02 0.91
N HIS A 59 -15.88 -2.03 -0.02
CA HIS A 59 -14.63 -2.78 0.15
C HIS A 59 -13.61 -2.00 0.98
N LEU A 60 -12.95 -2.74 1.87
CA LEU A 60 -11.75 -2.32 2.58
C LEU A 60 -10.55 -3.07 2.00
N VAL A 61 -9.59 -2.34 1.48
CA VAL A 61 -8.29 -2.88 1.04
C VAL A 61 -7.25 -2.53 2.07
N VAL A 62 -6.50 -3.52 2.54
CA VAL A 62 -5.44 -3.38 3.53
C VAL A 62 -4.15 -3.93 2.95
N PHE A 63 -3.07 -3.18 3.09
CA PHE A 63 -1.76 -3.56 2.53
C PHE A 63 -0.62 -2.98 3.37
N PRO A 64 0.60 -3.56 3.28
CA PRO A 64 1.77 -3.01 3.95
C PRO A 64 2.05 -1.57 3.51
N GLY A 65 2.28 -0.66 4.47
CA GLY A 65 2.55 0.76 4.17
C GLY A 65 3.79 1.00 3.30
N SER A 66 4.71 0.03 3.30
CA SER A 66 5.92 0.05 2.46
C SER A 66 5.68 -0.24 0.97
N LEU A 67 4.49 -0.72 0.60
CA LEU A 67 4.17 -0.95 -0.80
C LEU A 67 3.93 0.38 -1.53
N GLU A 68 4.62 0.55 -2.64
CA GLU A 68 4.30 1.62 -3.57
C GLU A 68 2.91 1.39 -4.16
N HIS A 69 2.11 2.43 -4.22
CA HIS A 69 0.77 2.32 -4.74
C HIS A 69 0.29 3.58 -5.44
N TYR A 70 -0.68 3.39 -6.32
CA TYR A 70 -1.36 4.48 -6.99
C TYR A 70 -2.72 4.02 -7.50
N THR A 71 -3.59 4.97 -7.75
CA THR A 71 -4.81 4.73 -8.52
C THR A 71 -4.57 5.16 -9.96
N ALA A 72 -4.92 4.32 -10.91
CA ALA A 72 -4.86 4.70 -12.32
C ALA A 72 -5.76 5.93 -12.55
N PRO A 73 -5.32 6.89 -13.37
CA PRO A 73 -6.17 8.00 -13.75
C PRO A 73 -7.36 7.50 -14.54
N GLU A 74 -8.51 8.08 -14.29
CA GLU A 74 -9.77 7.64 -14.80
C GLU A 74 -10.53 8.62 -15.64
N ASP A 75 -11.59 8.06 -16.21
CA ASP A 75 -12.65 8.86 -16.80
C ASP A 75 -13.27 9.80 -15.74
N ARG A 76 -13.21 11.09 -16.01
CA ARG A 76 -13.63 12.15 -15.06
C ARG A 76 -15.14 12.24 -14.84
N GLU A 77 -15.93 11.41 -15.51
CA GLU A 77 -17.39 11.44 -15.41
C GLU A 77 -17.94 10.77 -14.13
N HIS A 78 -17.12 10.02 -13.42
CA HIS A 78 -17.57 9.28 -12.24
C HIS A 78 -16.90 9.76 -10.95
N THR A 79 -17.69 9.84 -9.89
CA THR A 79 -17.19 10.25 -8.57
C THR A 79 -16.68 9.03 -7.80
N ARG A 80 -15.43 9.10 -7.34
CA ARG A 80 -14.88 8.18 -6.36
C ARG A 80 -14.81 8.84 -4.99
N ILE A 81 -15.32 8.15 -3.97
CA ILE A 81 -15.24 8.56 -2.57
C ILE A 81 -14.56 7.44 -1.79
N SER A 82 -13.42 7.73 -1.18
CA SER A 82 -12.68 6.78 -0.37
C SER A 82 -12.16 7.41 0.91
N ILE A 83 -11.99 6.59 1.94
CA ILE A 83 -11.37 6.95 3.22
C ILE A 83 -10.08 6.15 3.31
N ALA A 84 -8.95 6.84 3.31
CA ALA A 84 -7.64 6.21 3.45
C ALA A 84 -7.02 6.56 4.80
N GLY A 85 -6.21 5.67 5.32
CA GLY A 85 -5.47 5.90 6.55
C GLY A 85 -4.34 4.91 6.76
N ASP A 86 -3.57 5.18 7.81
CA ASP A 86 -2.39 4.42 8.17
C ASP A 86 -2.48 3.93 9.61
N VAL A 87 -1.98 2.71 9.81
CA VAL A 87 -1.81 2.12 11.14
C VAL A 87 -0.33 2.05 11.46
N ILE A 88 0.02 2.62 12.59
CA ILE A 88 1.39 2.64 13.07
C ILE A 88 1.42 1.91 14.42
N LEU A 89 2.28 0.90 14.50
CA LEU A 89 2.50 0.18 15.75
C LEU A 89 3.39 1.03 16.66
N THR A 90 3.02 1.09 17.93
CA THR A 90 3.78 1.78 18.97
C THR A 90 4.08 0.84 20.13
N LEU A 91 5.12 1.15 20.88
CA LEU A 91 5.40 0.47 22.14
C LEU A 91 4.46 0.97 23.23
N LYS A 92 3.98 0.07 24.10
CA LYS A 92 3.08 0.44 25.20
C LYS A 92 3.83 1.15 26.34
N ASP A 93 4.92 0.59 26.80
CA ASP A 93 5.58 1.06 28.05
C ASP A 93 7.11 0.99 28.04
N ARG A 94 7.76 0.60 26.94
CA ARG A 94 9.21 0.37 26.90
C ARG A 94 9.86 1.11 25.77
N ILE A 95 10.94 1.81 26.10
CA ILE A 95 11.86 2.34 25.10
C ILE A 95 12.82 1.20 24.74
N ASP A 96 12.45 0.41 23.78
CA ASP A 96 13.39 -0.51 23.15
C ASP A 96 13.98 0.20 21.94
N LYS A 97 15.24 0.60 22.08
CA LYS A 97 15.95 1.37 21.04
C LYS A 97 16.16 0.53 19.76
N GLU A 98 16.03 -0.78 19.85
CA GLU A 98 16.26 -1.69 18.72
C GLU A 98 15.01 -1.93 17.88
N ALA A 99 13.82 -1.69 18.42
CA ALA A 99 12.57 -2.02 17.73
C ALA A 99 12.19 -1.05 16.60
N GLY A 100 12.81 0.13 16.53
CA GLY A 100 12.47 1.15 15.52
C GLY A 100 11.02 1.68 15.57
N LEU A 101 10.29 1.35 16.64
CA LEU A 101 8.91 1.77 16.82
C LEU A 101 8.83 3.15 17.48
N LEU A 102 7.81 3.92 17.11
CA LEU A 102 7.59 5.22 17.70
C LEU A 102 7.15 5.10 19.17
N HIS A 103 7.71 5.96 20.02
CA HIS A 103 7.35 6.02 21.41
C HIS A 103 5.94 6.62 21.57
N PRO A 104 5.08 6.09 22.48
CA PRO A 104 3.72 6.59 22.71
C PRO A 104 3.62 8.08 23.01
N ARG A 105 4.65 8.66 23.64
CA ARG A 105 4.73 10.11 23.91
C ARG A 105 4.79 11.00 22.66
N CYS A 106 5.09 10.40 21.49
CA CYS A 106 5.09 11.12 20.21
C CYS A 106 3.69 11.29 19.63
N TRP A 107 2.67 10.68 20.26
CA TRP A 107 1.29 10.72 19.79
C TRP A 107 0.46 11.70 20.63
N LYS A 108 -0.39 12.44 19.96
CA LYS A 108 -1.48 13.16 20.62
C LYS A 108 -2.74 12.29 20.53
N GLN A 109 -3.35 12.02 21.67
CA GLN A 109 -4.72 11.52 21.71
C GLN A 109 -5.65 12.72 21.59
N PHE A 110 -6.59 12.63 20.68
CA PHE A 110 -7.63 13.64 20.51
C PHE A 110 -8.88 13.22 21.27
#